data_4dc0d4fbe43d3a74ff6908d2a9649b38
#
_entry.id   4dc0d4fbe43d3a74ff6908d2a9649b38
#
_cell.length_a   1.000
_cell.length_b   1.000
_cell.length_c   1.000
_cell.angle_alpha   90.00
_cell.angle_beta   90.00
_cell.angle_gamma   90.00
#
_symmetry.space_group_name_H-M   'P 1'
#
loop_
_entity.id
_entity.type
_entity.pdbx_description
1 polymer ?
#
loop_
_entity_poly.entity_id
_entity_poly.type
_entity_poly.pdbx_seq_one_letter_code
_entity_poly.pdbx_strand_id
1 'polypeptide(L)'
;MDINQQEYNVAKQNGRIIHTKINVLNFDMQTVGEISGVVLDGSTYSIDATSDIRRTCNISLIPTDRSFNVEYGSKIWLDKYIQVFVGIEDSKNNGEIVYSNLGLYMINNPNQVYDATNNTITIAGIDLMAKMTGMRNGYLEGITYQVPADSGIKQVMTALIHDECGFTKYSIDQPSPTILTPYEMSFGLGSTAYNILTQLRDINSNYQTYFDQNGIFWFNKIPDGSNEQIMVDDDIWKKVLISYKKSYDFESVKNYIEVFGKTQDDGHTPYGVAYEGNPDSPFYVGDINPITNKFENEIRIVLSGGEYDNIYPLGDYDTQPDEFNSLAQQRANYELYTRCRLQDQIELTCVPVYWLDVNWLTEITLPNKQTQVEEKEYYIIKKINTTLGVNGTQNITMMKYYPFYPFN
;
A
#
# COMPACT_ATOMS: atom_id res chain seq x y z
N MET A 1 14.62 -0.07 5.19
CA MET A 1 14.24 -0.78 6.45
C MET A 1 15.04 -2.07 6.43
N ASP A 2 15.83 -2.35 7.45
CA ASP A 2 16.62 -3.58 7.48
C ASP A 2 15.78 -4.71 8.09
N ILE A 3 15.74 -5.85 7.41
CA ILE A 3 15.08 -7.06 7.92
C ILE A 3 15.90 -7.58 9.10
N ASN A 4 15.21 -7.87 10.20
CA ASN A 4 15.85 -8.48 11.37
C ASN A 4 16.35 -9.88 10.98
N GLN A 5 17.66 -10.10 11.10
CA GLN A 5 18.30 -11.38 10.73
C GLN A 5 17.74 -12.57 11.51
N GLN A 6 17.28 -12.38 12.74
CA GLN A 6 16.67 -13.44 13.53
C GLN A 6 15.29 -13.83 12.96
N GLU A 7 14.43 -12.85 12.62
CA GLU A 7 13.14 -13.09 11.99
C GLU A 7 13.30 -13.79 10.63
N TYR A 8 14.29 -13.37 9.83
CA TYR A 8 14.63 -14.03 8.58
C TYR A 8 15.03 -15.50 8.77
N ASN A 9 15.87 -15.78 9.77
CA ASN A 9 16.36 -17.13 10.02
C ASN A 9 15.26 -18.08 10.52
N VAL A 10 14.40 -17.63 11.44
CA VAL A 10 13.30 -18.46 11.95
C VAL A 10 12.23 -18.72 10.90
N ALA A 11 12.04 -17.79 9.97
CA ALA A 11 11.12 -17.96 8.85
C ALA A 11 11.55 -19.08 7.88
N LYS A 12 12.82 -19.48 7.88
CA LYS A 12 13.37 -20.56 7.02
C LYS A 12 13.38 -21.92 7.69
N GLN A 13 12.93 -22.07 8.95
CA GLN A 13 12.92 -23.33 9.65
C GLN A 13 11.85 -24.28 9.11
N ASN A 14 12.17 -25.57 9.04
CA ASN A 14 11.25 -26.61 8.54
C ASN A 14 10.09 -26.88 9.52
N GLY A 15 10.37 -26.85 10.83
CA GLY A 15 9.36 -26.99 11.88
C GLY A 15 9.20 -25.68 12.64
N ARG A 16 7.95 -25.30 12.94
CA ARG A 16 7.66 -24.04 13.63
C ARG A 16 6.70 -24.27 14.78
N ILE A 17 7.08 -23.80 15.96
CA ILE A 17 6.18 -23.64 17.09
C ILE A 17 5.81 -22.15 17.10
N ILE A 18 4.50 -21.88 17.02
CA ILE A 18 3.97 -20.53 16.82
C ILE A 18 3.34 -20.05 18.13
N HIS A 19 3.70 -18.83 18.50
CA HIS A 19 3.14 -18.10 19.64
C HIS A 19 2.45 -16.83 19.15
N THR A 20 1.34 -16.48 19.78
CA THR A 20 0.65 -15.21 19.50
C THR A 20 0.59 -14.37 20.76
N LYS A 21 0.85 -13.09 20.60
CA LYS A 21 0.80 -12.10 21.67
C LYS A 21 0.16 -10.83 21.15
N ILE A 22 -0.69 -10.21 21.97
CA ILE A 22 -1.32 -8.95 21.67
C ILE A 22 -1.04 -8.00 22.84
N ASN A 23 -0.39 -6.89 22.55
CA ASN A 23 -0.32 -5.77 23.51
C ASN A 23 -1.57 -4.93 23.37
N VAL A 24 -2.21 -4.62 24.48
CA VAL A 24 -3.32 -3.66 24.55
C VAL A 24 -2.74 -2.32 24.94
N LEU A 25 -3.00 -1.30 24.14
CA LEU A 25 -2.50 0.06 24.38
C LEU A 25 -3.67 1.00 24.68
N ASN A 26 -3.40 2.02 25.47
CA ASN A 26 -4.33 3.11 25.71
C ASN A 26 -4.28 4.16 24.57
N PHE A 27 -5.03 5.24 24.73
CA PHE A 27 -5.07 6.33 23.76
C PHE A 27 -3.71 7.02 23.54
N ASP A 28 -2.86 7.05 24.58
CA ASP A 28 -1.49 7.60 24.51
C ASP A 28 -0.46 6.61 23.95
N MET A 29 -0.91 5.50 23.38
CA MET A 29 -0.07 4.42 22.84
C MET A 29 0.84 3.75 23.87
N GLN A 30 0.46 3.80 25.14
CA GLN A 30 1.16 3.10 26.22
C GLN A 30 0.55 1.71 26.42
N THR A 31 1.38 0.70 26.57
CA THR A 31 0.91 -0.65 26.87
C THR A 31 0.28 -0.71 28.26
N VAL A 32 -1.00 -1.06 28.32
CA VAL A 32 -1.78 -1.20 29.55
C VAL A 32 -2.18 -2.63 29.87
N GLY A 33 -1.88 -3.55 28.97
CA GLY A 33 -2.15 -4.98 29.18
C GLY A 33 -1.58 -5.84 28.05
N GLU A 34 -1.59 -7.13 28.29
CA GLU A 34 -1.20 -8.17 27.33
C GLU A 34 -2.28 -9.23 27.25
N ILE A 35 -2.46 -9.78 26.07
CA ILE A 35 -3.29 -10.94 25.79
C ILE A 35 -2.39 -11.99 25.12
N SER A 36 -2.21 -13.13 25.75
CA SER A 36 -1.37 -14.21 25.24
C SER A 36 -2.03 -15.58 25.48
N GLY A 37 -1.73 -16.54 24.62
CA GLY A 37 -2.17 -17.94 24.76
C GLY A 37 -3.67 -18.18 24.54
N VAL A 38 -4.43 -17.19 24.08
CA VAL A 38 -5.90 -17.26 23.89
C VAL A 38 -6.36 -16.90 22.47
N VAL A 39 -5.42 -16.60 21.57
CA VAL A 39 -5.71 -16.34 20.16
C VAL A 39 -6.00 -17.65 19.46
N LEU A 40 -7.14 -17.73 18.79
CA LEU A 40 -7.58 -18.94 18.09
C LEU A 40 -6.95 -19.05 16.70
N ASP A 41 -6.70 -20.28 16.30
CA ASP A 41 -6.37 -20.64 14.93
C ASP A 41 -7.49 -20.16 13.98
N GLY A 42 -7.12 -19.72 12.79
CA GLY A 42 -8.03 -19.13 11.83
C GLY A 42 -8.20 -17.62 11.98
N SER A 43 -7.62 -16.99 12.99
CA SER A 43 -7.44 -15.53 13.01
C SER A 43 -6.64 -15.09 11.78
N THR A 44 -6.92 -13.90 11.26
CA THR A 44 -6.32 -13.43 10.01
C THR A 44 -5.75 -12.01 10.15
N TYR A 45 -4.76 -11.70 9.32
CA TYR A 45 -4.40 -10.33 9.03
C TYR A 45 -4.14 -10.15 7.54
N SER A 46 -4.35 -8.93 7.07
CA SER A 46 -4.16 -8.54 5.68
C SER A 46 -3.40 -7.23 5.58
N ILE A 47 -2.53 -7.15 4.57
CA ILE A 47 -1.86 -5.93 4.17
C ILE A 47 -2.14 -5.74 2.68
N ASP A 48 -2.71 -4.60 2.29
CA ASP A 48 -3.09 -4.33 0.91
C ASP A 48 -2.60 -2.94 0.50
N ALA A 49 -1.65 -2.89 -0.44
CA ALA A 49 -1.07 -1.64 -0.92
C ALA A 49 -2.06 -0.76 -1.70
N THR A 50 -3.17 -1.32 -2.16
CA THR A 50 -4.17 -0.63 -2.97
C THR A 50 -5.35 -0.10 -2.13
N SER A 51 -5.38 -0.44 -0.84
CA SER A 51 -6.44 -0.01 0.08
C SER A 51 -6.02 1.23 0.87
N ASP A 52 -6.96 2.14 1.07
CA ASP A 52 -6.79 3.31 1.94
C ASP A 52 -6.45 2.90 3.38
N ILE A 53 -7.13 1.89 3.90
CA ILE A 53 -6.78 1.20 5.14
C ILE A 53 -5.90 0.02 4.77
N ARG A 54 -4.59 0.22 4.85
CA ARG A 54 -3.61 -0.76 4.36
C ARG A 54 -3.58 -2.04 5.18
N ARG A 55 -3.68 -1.92 6.50
CA ARG A 55 -3.57 -3.05 7.43
C ARG A 55 -4.88 -3.31 8.14
N THR A 56 -5.33 -4.54 8.05
CA THR A 56 -6.52 -5.01 8.77
C THR A 56 -6.24 -6.34 9.44
N CYS A 57 -6.94 -6.64 10.52
CA CYS A 57 -6.90 -7.95 11.14
C CYS A 57 -8.30 -8.39 11.60
N ASN A 58 -8.45 -9.70 11.76
CA ASN A 58 -9.63 -10.29 12.36
C ASN A 58 -9.15 -11.37 13.35
N ILE A 59 -9.14 -11.03 14.63
CA ILE A 59 -8.54 -11.82 15.69
C ILE A 59 -9.64 -12.42 16.55
N SER A 60 -9.71 -13.73 16.61
CA SER A 60 -10.62 -14.47 17.49
C SER A 60 -9.89 -14.89 18.75
N LEU A 61 -10.52 -14.65 19.89
CA LEU A 61 -9.98 -14.87 21.24
C LEU A 61 -10.92 -15.75 22.06
N ILE A 62 -10.34 -16.53 22.97
CA ILE A 62 -11.10 -17.16 24.07
C ILE A 62 -11.03 -16.21 25.28
N PRO A 63 -12.14 -15.61 25.73
CA PRO A 63 -12.14 -14.78 26.92
C PRO A 63 -11.90 -15.63 28.17
N THR A 64 -10.90 -15.27 28.96
CA THR A 64 -10.52 -15.99 30.20
C THR A 64 -11.10 -15.36 31.46
N ASP A 65 -11.44 -14.09 31.42
CA ASP A 65 -11.96 -13.33 32.54
C ASP A 65 -12.79 -12.12 32.09
N ARG A 66 -13.34 -11.37 33.05
CA ARG A 66 -14.20 -10.19 32.77
C ARG A 66 -13.48 -9.04 32.07
N SER A 67 -12.14 -9.00 32.07
CA SER A 67 -11.40 -7.94 31.39
C SER A 67 -11.54 -8.01 29.86
N PHE A 68 -12.06 -9.11 29.33
CA PHE A 68 -12.40 -9.29 27.92
C PHE A 68 -13.82 -8.85 27.55
N ASN A 69 -14.66 -8.49 28.51
CA ASN A 69 -15.98 -7.94 28.19
C ASN A 69 -15.83 -6.68 27.34
N VAL A 70 -16.79 -6.46 26.45
CA VAL A 70 -16.85 -5.23 25.64
C VAL A 70 -17.55 -4.16 26.48
N GLU A 71 -16.81 -3.55 27.41
CA GLU A 71 -17.34 -2.53 28.34
C GLU A 71 -16.26 -1.49 28.69
N TYR A 72 -16.70 -0.34 29.18
CA TYR A 72 -15.77 0.73 29.60
C TYR A 72 -14.79 0.24 30.67
N GLY A 73 -13.50 0.54 30.42
CA GLY A 73 -12.42 0.14 31.33
C GLY A 73 -11.86 -1.28 31.06
N SER A 74 -12.46 -2.04 30.15
CA SER A 74 -11.95 -3.36 29.77
C SER A 74 -10.81 -3.30 28.74
N LYS A 75 -10.21 -4.47 28.42
CA LYS A 75 -9.19 -4.60 27.36
C LYS A 75 -9.75 -4.34 25.95
N ILE A 76 -11.06 -4.55 25.77
CA ILE A 76 -11.73 -4.41 24.47
C ILE A 76 -12.71 -3.24 24.58
N TRP A 77 -12.25 -2.05 24.25
CA TRP A 77 -13.05 -0.83 24.27
C TRP A 77 -12.60 0.18 23.22
N LEU A 78 -13.42 1.19 22.99
CA LEU A 78 -13.23 2.23 21.96
C LEU A 78 -11.92 3.01 22.08
N ASP A 79 -11.38 3.17 23.29
CA ASP A 79 -10.15 3.92 23.60
C ASP A 79 -8.89 3.03 23.55
N LYS A 80 -9.04 1.78 23.15
CA LYS A 80 -7.93 0.82 23.11
C LYS A 80 -7.46 0.58 21.68
N TYR A 81 -6.15 0.33 21.59
CA TYR A 81 -5.49 -0.17 20.41
C TYR A 81 -4.92 -1.55 20.72
N ILE A 82 -4.74 -2.35 19.69
CA ILE A 82 -4.07 -3.64 19.80
C ILE A 82 -2.86 -3.66 18.89
N GLN A 83 -1.75 -4.13 19.41
CA GLN A 83 -0.56 -4.44 18.61
C GLN A 83 -0.36 -5.94 18.62
N VAL A 84 -0.42 -6.53 17.44
CA VAL A 84 -0.46 -7.99 17.24
C VAL A 84 0.92 -8.49 16.88
N PHE A 85 1.37 -9.52 17.58
CA PHE A 85 2.66 -10.19 17.36
C PHE A 85 2.47 -11.68 17.13
N VAL A 86 3.28 -12.22 16.23
CA VAL A 86 3.45 -13.66 16.09
C VAL A 86 4.92 -14.01 16.33
N GLY A 87 5.15 -14.95 17.21
CA GLY A 87 6.48 -15.47 17.55
C GLY A 87 6.70 -16.85 16.96
N ILE A 88 7.93 -17.12 16.54
CA ILE A 88 8.40 -18.44 16.13
C ILE A 88 9.54 -18.83 17.08
N GLU A 89 9.51 -20.03 17.62
CA GLU A 89 10.62 -20.54 18.42
C GLU A 89 11.85 -20.78 17.53
N ASP A 90 12.99 -20.20 17.93
CA ASP A 90 14.26 -20.46 17.26
C ASP A 90 14.84 -21.81 17.74
N SER A 91 14.69 -22.83 16.91
CA SER A 91 15.20 -24.18 17.20
C SER A 91 16.72 -24.25 17.35
N LYS A 92 17.44 -23.24 16.85
CA LYS A 92 18.91 -23.16 16.95
C LYS A 92 19.39 -22.41 18.19
N ASN A 93 18.48 -21.63 18.80
CA ASN A 93 18.79 -20.78 19.95
C ASN A 93 17.91 -21.16 21.18
N ASN A 94 17.99 -22.41 21.61
CA ASN A 94 17.32 -22.94 22.79
C ASN A 94 15.80 -22.69 22.89
N GLY A 95 15.12 -22.50 21.77
CA GLY A 95 13.69 -22.22 21.75
C GLY A 95 13.33 -20.77 22.13
N GLU A 96 14.25 -19.83 22.02
CA GLU A 96 13.94 -18.39 22.15
C GLU A 96 12.85 -18.00 21.16
N ILE A 97 11.85 -17.25 21.61
CA ILE A 97 10.74 -16.83 20.76
C ILE A 97 11.09 -15.52 20.07
N VAL A 98 11.20 -15.57 18.74
CA VAL A 98 11.43 -14.41 17.90
C VAL A 98 10.08 -13.85 17.42
N TYR A 99 9.71 -12.68 17.91
CA TYR A 99 8.43 -12.06 17.60
C TYR A 99 8.52 -11.10 16.41
N SER A 100 7.62 -11.28 15.45
CA SER A 100 7.35 -10.32 14.36
C SER A 100 6.10 -9.51 14.68
N ASN A 101 6.18 -8.20 14.50
CA ASN A 101 5.06 -7.28 14.67
C ASN A 101 4.20 -7.26 13.40
N LEU A 102 2.93 -7.68 13.51
CA LEU A 102 1.99 -7.70 12.37
C LEU A 102 1.31 -6.36 12.13
N GLY A 103 1.22 -5.53 13.15
CA GLY A 103 0.62 -4.20 13.03
C GLY A 103 0.04 -3.66 14.33
N LEU A 104 -0.19 -2.36 14.29
CA LEU A 104 -0.91 -1.60 15.30
C LEU A 104 -2.30 -1.27 14.75
N TYR A 105 -3.34 -1.67 15.47
CA TYR A 105 -4.72 -1.59 15.02
C TYR A 105 -5.61 -0.88 16.03
N MET A 106 -6.55 -0.11 15.53
CA MET A 106 -7.71 0.35 16.27
C MET A 106 -8.72 -0.78 16.34
N ILE A 107 -9.31 -0.99 17.52
CA ILE A 107 -10.40 -1.97 17.68
C ILE A 107 -11.64 -1.46 16.94
N ASN A 108 -12.14 -2.28 16.02
CA ASN A 108 -13.35 -2.02 15.26
C ASN A 108 -14.29 -3.22 15.38
N ASN A 109 -15.58 -2.96 15.58
CA ASN A 109 -16.68 -3.95 15.57
C ASN A 109 -16.35 -5.26 16.31
N PRO A 110 -16.08 -5.25 17.64
CA PRO A 110 -15.93 -6.48 18.39
C PRO A 110 -17.25 -7.25 18.39
N ASN A 111 -17.17 -8.57 18.22
CA ASN A 111 -18.31 -9.48 18.23
C ASN A 111 -18.07 -10.59 19.23
N GLN A 112 -19.06 -10.88 20.08
CA GLN A 112 -19.01 -11.95 21.07
C GLN A 112 -20.03 -13.02 20.73
N VAL A 113 -19.57 -14.27 20.69
CA VAL A 113 -20.41 -15.44 20.51
C VAL A 113 -20.31 -16.32 21.75
N TYR A 114 -21.46 -16.65 22.34
CA TYR A 114 -21.57 -17.55 23.47
C TYR A 114 -22.68 -18.54 23.24
N ASP A 115 -22.35 -19.81 23.19
CA ASP A 115 -23.29 -20.93 23.13
C ASP A 115 -22.76 -22.13 23.94
N ALA A 116 -23.43 -23.27 23.87
CA ALA A 116 -23.04 -24.47 24.61
C ALA A 116 -21.62 -25.00 24.29
N THR A 117 -21.06 -24.62 23.15
CA THR A 117 -19.77 -25.10 22.64
C THR A 117 -18.77 -24.00 22.40
N ASN A 118 -19.23 -22.76 22.25
CA ASN A 118 -18.39 -21.63 21.87
C ASN A 118 -18.48 -20.51 22.92
N ASN A 119 -17.31 -19.99 23.28
CA ASN A 119 -17.17 -18.74 24.03
C ASN A 119 -15.99 -17.98 23.39
N THR A 120 -16.31 -17.15 22.42
CA THR A 120 -15.30 -16.45 21.63
C THR A 120 -15.62 -14.97 21.47
N ILE A 121 -14.59 -14.16 21.41
CA ILE A 121 -14.66 -12.76 21.02
C ILE A 121 -13.81 -12.57 19.78
N THR A 122 -14.39 -12.01 18.74
CA THR A 122 -13.71 -11.64 17.52
C THR A 122 -13.52 -10.13 17.46
N ILE A 123 -12.31 -9.68 17.23
CA ILE A 123 -11.94 -8.26 17.12
C ILE A 123 -11.51 -8.01 15.67
N ALA A 124 -12.27 -7.19 14.97
CA ALA A 124 -11.79 -6.59 13.73
C ALA A 124 -10.89 -5.41 14.07
N GLY A 125 -9.70 -5.38 13.50
CA GLY A 125 -8.74 -4.28 13.66
C GLY A 125 -8.48 -3.58 12.34
N ILE A 126 -8.35 -2.27 12.39
CA ILE A 126 -8.02 -1.40 11.25
C ILE A 126 -6.85 -0.50 11.64
N ASP A 127 -6.01 -0.11 10.66
CA ASP A 127 -4.86 0.72 10.96
C ASP A 127 -5.21 2.18 11.29
N LEU A 128 -4.20 2.98 11.64
CA LEU A 128 -4.39 4.35 12.09
C LEU A 128 -4.89 5.32 11.00
N MET A 129 -4.86 4.93 9.72
CA MET A 129 -5.40 5.76 8.64
C MET A 129 -6.90 6.04 8.84
N ALA A 130 -7.61 5.14 9.51
CA ALA A 130 -9.01 5.33 9.89
C ALA A 130 -9.29 6.61 10.71
N LYS A 131 -8.27 7.18 11.36
CA LYS A 131 -8.35 8.48 12.05
C LYS A 131 -8.33 9.67 11.10
N MET A 132 -7.99 9.47 9.84
CA MET A 132 -7.88 10.53 8.84
C MET A 132 -8.98 10.48 7.78
N THR A 133 -9.60 9.31 7.59
CA THR A 133 -10.58 9.05 6.52
C THR A 133 -12.01 9.45 6.86
N GLY A 134 -12.28 9.96 8.06
CA GLY A 134 -13.65 10.19 8.56
C GLY A 134 -14.30 8.95 9.20
N MET A 135 -13.68 7.78 9.11
CA MET A 135 -14.23 6.54 9.68
C MET A 135 -14.26 6.56 11.22
N ARG A 136 -13.21 7.09 11.84
CA ARG A 136 -13.10 7.27 13.29
C ARG A 136 -12.93 8.73 13.70
N ASN A 137 -12.22 9.49 12.88
CA ASN A 137 -11.97 10.92 13.00
C ASN A 137 -11.40 11.41 11.67
N GLY A 138 -10.90 12.64 11.60
CA GLY A 138 -10.20 13.19 10.45
C GLY A 138 -10.98 14.24 9.68
N TYR A 139 -12.19 14.59 10.13
CA TYR A 139 -12.87 15.76 9.61
C TYR A 139 -12.12 17.03 10.01
N LEU A 140 -11.93 17.90 9.03
CA LEU A 140 -11.23 19.16 9.22
C LEU A 140 -12.08 20.13 10.04
N GLU A 141 -11.43 20.86 10.95
CA GLU A 141 -12.08 21.92 11.71
C GLU A 141 -12.33 23.15 10.82
N GLY A 142 -13.46 23.82 11.05
CA GLY A 142 -13.82 25.02 10.32
C GLY A 142 -14.57 24.78 9.01
N ILE A 143 -14.74 25.84 8.25
CA ILE A 143 -15.56 25.85 7.03
C ILE A 143 -14.72 25.46 5.81
N THR A 144 -13.47 25.87 5.77
CA THR A 144 -12.56 25.64 4.65
C THR A 144 -11.13 25.51 5.15
N TYR A 145 -10.45 24.45 4.71
CA TYR A 145 -9.00 24.30 4.84
C TYR A 145 -8.34 24.68 3.52
N GLN A 146 -7.31 25.53 3.57
CA GLN A 146 -6.63 26.01 2.36
C GLN A 146 -5.17 25.64 2.39
N VAL A 147 -4.68 25.12 1.28
CA VAL A 147 -3.26 24.91 1.01
C VAL A 147 -2.87 25.90 -0.09
N PRO A 148 -2.05 26.91 0.21
CA PRO A 148 -1.64 27.90 -0.80
C PRO A 148 -0.86 27.26 -1.96
N ALA A 149 -0.92 27.87 -3.13
CA ALA A 149 0.01 27.58 -4.21
C ALA A 149 1.46 27.77 -3.75
N ASP A 150 2.40 27.18 -4.46
CA ASP A 150 3.84 27.24 -4.18
C ASP A 150 4.26 26.77 -2.78
N SER A 151 3.41 25.98 -2.12
CA SER A 151 3.72 25.37 -0.83
C SER A 151 4.54 24.10 -1.00
N GLY A 152 5.51 23.86 -0.12
CA GLY A 152 6.29 22.63 -0.11
C GLY A 152 5.44 21.44 0.35
N ILE A 153 5.29 20.40 -0.48
CA ILE A 153 4.46 19.22 -0.19
C ILE A 153 4.83 18.59 1.14
N LYS A 154 6.12 18.37 1.40
CA LYS A 154 6.60 17.84 2.69
C LYS A 154 6.17 18.70 3.86
N GLN A 155 6.26 20.03 3.73
CA GLN A 155 5.89 20.96 4.80
C GLN A 155 4.39 20.89 5.10
N VAL A 156 3.55 20.90 4.06
CA VAL A 156 2.09 20.82 4.21
C VAL A 156 1.67 19.48 4.81
N MET A 157 2.24 18.36 4.32
CA MET A 157 1.98 17.04 4.89
C MET A 157 2.41 16.95 6.36
N THR A 158 3.56 17.54 6.69
CA THR A 158 4.04 17.53 8.09
C THR A 158 3.07 18.28 9.00
N ALA A 159 2.62 19.48 8.60
CA ALA A 159 1.64 20.24 9.35
C ALA A 159 0.32 19.47 9.48
N LEU A 160 -0.18 18.88 8.40
CA LEU A 160 -1.41 18.09 8.42
C LEU A 160 -1.31 16.90 9.39
N ILE A 161 -0.24 16.13 9.33
CA ILE A 161 -0.05 14.93 10.15
C ILE A 161 0.17 15.28 11.62
N HIS A 162 1.01 16.28 11.89
CA HIS A 162 1.40 16.65 13.25
C HIS A 162 0.37 17.59 13.91
N ASP A 163 0.04 18.71 13.27
CA ASP A 163 -0.72 19.79 13.89
C ASP A 163 -2.22 19.52 13.85
N GLU A 164 -2.75 19.02 12.72
CA GLU A 164 -4.18 18.77 12.57
C GLU A 164 -4.59 17.37 13.07
N CYS A 165 -3.77 16.35 12.82
CA CYS A 165 -4.11 14.97 13.18
C CYS A 165 -3.46 14.48 14.49
N GLY A 166 -2.50 15.22 15.04
CA GLY A 166 -1.84 14.91 16.31
C GLY A 166 -0.90 13.71 16.28
N PHE A 167 -0.43 13.29 15.12
CA PHE A 167 0.54 12.20 15.02
C PHE A 167 1.97 12.71 15.20
N THR A 168 2.67 12.15 16.19
CA THR A 168 4.06 12.54 16.51
C THR A 168 5.11 11.65 15.87
N LYS A 169 4.70 10.49 15.30
CA LYS A 169 5.60 9.53 14.65
C LYS A 169 5.34 9.53 13.14
N TYR A 170 6.23 10.10 12.38
CA TYR A 170 6.12 10.15 10.92
C TYR A 170 7.49 10.20 10.24
N SER A 171 7.54 9.73 9.00
CA SER A 171 8.64 9.85 8.07
C SER A 171 8.08 10.32 6.73
N ILE A 172 8.44 11.54 6.34
CA ILE A 172 7.91 12.17 5.12
C ILE A 172 9.11 12.53 4.24
N ASP A 173 9.22 11.86 3.10
CA ASP A 173 10.26 12.12 2.12
C ASP A 173 10.03 13.47 1.43
N GLN A 174 11.13 14.10 1.01
CA GLN A 174 11.05 15.22 0.09
C GLN A 174 10.95 14.65 -1.33
N PRO A 175 9.86 14.95 -2.09
CA PRO A 175 9.80 14.55 -3.49
C PRO A 175 10.99 15.05 -4.30
N SER A 176 11.49 14.23 -5.22
CA SER A 176 12.58 14.57 -6.11
C SER A 176 12.14 14.32 -7.57
N PRO A 177 12.18 15.32 -8.47
CA PRO A 177 12.52 16.73 -8.17
C PRO A 177 11.59 17.36 -7.14
N THR A 178 12.01 18.45 -6.49
CA THR A 178 11.16 19.17 -5.54
C THR A 178 9.98 19.77 -6.30
N ILE A 179 8.78 19.28 -5.96
CA ILE A 179 7.53 19.77 -6.52
C ILE A 179 6.83 20.56 -5.42
N LEU A 180 6.41 21.77 -5.75
CA LEU A 180 5.56 22.60 -4.91
C LEU A 180 4.09 22.35 -5.30
N THR A 181 3.17 22.78 -4.45
CA THR A 181 1.75 22.75 -4.81
C THR A 181 1.51 23.68 -6.00
N PRO A 182 1.00 23.17 -7.13
CA PRO A 182 0.92 23.93 -8.36
C PRO A 182 -0.20 24.99 -8.36
N TYR A 183 -1.11 24.92 -7.38
CA TYR A 183 -2.29 25.78 -7.27
C TYR A 183 -2.78 25.82 -5.83
N GLU A 184 -3.64 26.78 -5.52
CA GLU A 184 -4.33 26.83 -4.23
C GLU A 184 -5.39 25.73 -4.16
N MET A 185 -5.27 24.85 -3.17
CA MET A 185 -6.24 23.78 -2.90
C MET A 185 -7.16 24.19 -1.76
N SER A 186 -8.46 24.16 -2.01
CA SER A 186 -9.50 24.47 -1.02
C SER A 186 -10.34 23.25 -0.70
N PHE A 187 -10.42 22.91 0.57
CA PHE A 187 -11.19 21.77 1.07
C PHE A 187 -12.36 22.29 1.90
N GLY A 188 -13.56 22.07 1.39
CA GLY A 188 -14.79 22.59 2.00
C GLY A 188 -15.28 21.79 3.19
N LEU A 189 -16.43 22.17 3.70
CA LEU A 189 -17.10 21.52 4.83
C LEU A 189 -17.31 20.01 4.56
N GLY A 190 -16.95 19.18 5.53
CA GLY A 190 -17.06 17.72 5.43
C GLY A 190 -15.85 17.04 4.79
N SER A 191 -14.86 17.78 4.34
CA SER A 191 -13.59 17.21 3.89
C SER A 191 -12.81 16.62 5.06
N THR A 192 -12.02 15.59 4.74
CA THR A 192 -11.19 14.90 5.72
C THR A 192 -9.71 15.20 5.49
N ALA A 193 -8.88 15.00 6.50
CA ALA A 193 -7.43 15.06 6.36
C ALA A 193 -6.92 14.12 5.25
N TYR A 194 -7.60 12.99 5.06
CA TYR A 194 -7.28 12.03 4.01
C TYR A 194 -7.49 12.61 2.61
N ASN A 195 -8.50 13.47 2.40
CA ASN A 195 -8.71 14.14 1.11
C ASN A 195 -7.52 15.05 0.75
N ILE A 196 -6.99 15.81 1.73
CA ILE A 196 -5.78 16.62 1.50
C ILE A 196 -4.59 15.73 1.21
N LEU A 197 -4.41 14.68 2.01
CA LEU A 197 -3.29 13.76 1.91
C LEU A 197 -3.21 13.10 0.53
N THR A 198 -4.34 12.61 0.03
CA THR A 198 -4.41 11.96 -1.29
C THR A 198 -4.13 12.95 -2.41
N GLN A 199 -4.66 14.16 -2.33
CA GLN A 199 -4.42 15.18 -3.34
C GLN A 199 -2.94 15.61 -3.38
N LEU A 200 -2.30 15.78 -2.22
CA LEU A 200 -0.86 16.06 -2.14
C LEU A 200 0.00 14.90 -2.65
N ARG A 201 -0.40 13.65 -2.35
CA ARG A 201 0.26 12.46 -2.87
C ARG A 201 0.18 12.38 -4.39
N ASP A 202 -1.01 12.64 -4.94
CA ASP A 202 -1.31 12.44 -6.37
C ASP A 202 -0.63 13.47 -7.28
N ILE A 203 -0.16 14.61 -6.72
CA ILE A 203 0.77 15.52 -7.42
C ILE A 203 2.07 14.80 -7.78
N ASN A 204 2.47 13.80 -6.98
CA ASN A 204 3.68 13.01 -7.19
C ASN A 204 3.32 11.60 -7.66
N SER A 205 3.54 11.31 -8.91
CA SER A 205 3.00 10.14 -9.60
C SER A 205 3.38 8.77 -9.02
N ASN A 206 4.37 8.66 -8.16
CA ASN A 206 4.87 7.37 -7.67
C ASN A 206 5.16 7.36 -6.18
N TYR A 207 4.28 8.01 -5.42
CA TYR A 207 4.39 8.07 -3.96
C TYR A 207 3.22 7.37 -3.29
N GLN A 208 3.45 6.90 -2.09
CA GLN A 208 2.46 6.25 -1.24
C GLN A 208 2.40 6.89 0.13
N THR A 209 1.22 6.80 0.75
CA THR A 209 0.97 7.21 2.13
C THR A 209 0.40 6.03 2.90
N TYR A 210 0.92 5.74 4.09
CA TYR A 210 0.43 4.64 4.91
C TYR A 210 0.95 4.73 6.35
N PHE A 211 0.36 3.94 7.23
CA PHE A 211 0.93 3.64 8.53
C PHE A 211 1.62 2.27 8.51
N ASP A 212 2.84 2.20 9.04
CA ASP A 212 3.55 0.93 9.17
C ASP A 212 3.04 0.11 10.37
N GLN A 213 3.65 -1.06 10.60
CA GLN A 213 3.31 -1.95 11.70
C GLN A 213 3.54 -1.34 13.09
N ASN A 214 4.34 -0.29 13.20
CA ASN A 214 4.63 0.43 14.44
C ASN A 214 3.76 1.66 14.65
N GLY A 215 2.85 1.94 13.72
CA GLY A 215 2.02 3.14 13.73
C GLY A 215 2.79 4.42 13.36
N ILE A 216 3.87 4.30 12.60
CA ILE A 216 4.60 5.43 12.02
C ILE A 216 3.95 5.77 10.68
N PHE A 217 3.58 7.03 10.49
CA PHE A 217 3.10 7.50 9.19
C PHE A 217 4.26 7.66 8.21
N TRP A 218 4.07 7.15 6.99
CA TRP A 218 5.04 7.24 5.91
C TRP A 218 4.47 7.95 4.69
N PHE A 219 5.28 8.81 4.10
CA PHE A 219 5.14 9.28 2.73
C PHE A 219 6.46 9.04 2.02
N ASN A 220 6.49 8.09 1.11
CA ASN A 220 7.71 7.69 0.41
C ASN A 220 7.42 7.20 -1.01
N LYS A 221 8.48 7.10 -1.80
CA LYS A 221 8.40 6.61 -3.18
C LYS A 221 8.20 5.09 -3.22
N ILE A 222 7.40 4.62 -4.18
CA ILE A 222 7.30 3.19 -4.52
C ILE A 222 8.47 2.82 -5.44
N PRO A 223 9.11 1.64 -5.31
CA PRO A 223 10.19 1.21 -6.20
C PRO A 223 9.79 1.25 -7.68
N ASP A 224 10.56 1.99 -8.50
CA ASP A 224 10.31 2.17 -9.94
C ASP A 224 11.57 2.22 -10.80
N GLY A 225 12.74 2.28 -10.19
CA GLY A 225 14.04 2.46 -10.86
C GLY A 225 14.80 1.15 -11.11
N SER A 226 15.88 1.23 -11.87
CA SER A 226 16.72 0.07 -12.21
C SER A 226 17.68 -0.37 -11.09
N ASN A 227 17.90 0.47 -10.07
CA ASN A 227 18.85 0.24 -8.97
C ASN A 227 18.13 0.12 -7.62
N GLU A 228 16.93 -0.38 -7.61
CA GLU A 228 16.16 -0.55 -6.38
C GLU A 228 16.71 -1.68 -5.52
N GLN A 229 16.64 -1.51 -4.21
CA GLN A 229 17.06 -2.53 -3.26
C GLN A 229 16.07 -3.70 -3.25
N ILE A 230 16.59 -4.91 -3.47
CA ILE A 230 15.82 -6.13 -3.27
C ILE A 230 15.64 -6.32 -1.76
N MET A 231 14.39 -6.27 -1.30
CA MET A 231 14.04 -6.44 0.10
C MET A 231 13.88 -7.91 0.49
N VAL A 232 13.44 -8.75 -0.43
CA VAL A 232 13.19 -10.17 -0.19
C VAL A 232 13.91 -10.98 -1.26
N ASP A 233 14.88 -11.77 -0.84
CA ASP A 233 15.66 -12.61 -1.73
C ASP A 233 14.98 -13.96 -2.03
N ASP A 234 15.48 -14.63 -3.06
CA ASP A 234 15.00 -15.93 -3.53
C ASP A 234 15.15 -17.06 -2.50
N ASP A 235 16.07 -16.94 -1.57
CA ASP A 235 16.33 -17.95 -0.55
C ASP A 235 15.16 -18.18 0.40
N ILE A 236 14.35 -17.15 0.67
CA ILE A 236 13.16 -17.30 1.49
C ILE A 236 12.09 -18.07 0.72
N TRP A 237 11.86 -17.72 -0.56
CA TRP A 237 10.83 -18.36 -1.39
C TRP A 237 11.10 -19.84 -1.60
N LYS A 238 12.34 -20.23 -1.86
CA LYS A 238 12.76 -21.65 -1.96
C LYS A 238 12.40 -22.48 -0.73
N LYS A 239 12.22 -21.85 0.43
CA LYS A 239 11.89 -22.55 1.69
C LYS A 239 10.41 -22.54 2.03
N VAL A 240 9.69 -21.47 1.64
CA VAL A 240 8.32 -21.27 2.12
C VAL A 240 7.27 -21.46 1.03
N LEU A 241 7.62 -21.46 -0.25
CA LEU A 241 6.69 -21.58 -1.37
C LEU A 241 6.01 -22.96 -1.38
N ILE A 242 4.69 -22.98 -1.37
CA ILE A 242 3.87 -24.20 -1.51
C ILE A 242 3.39 -24.32 -2.96
N SER A 243 2.80 -23.25 -3.48
CA SER A 243 2.28 -23.20 -4.86
C SER A 243 2.23 -21.78 -5.37
N TYR A 244 2.14 -21.66 -6.69
CA TYR A 244 1.91 -20.38 -7.34
C TYR A 244 0.96 -20.50 -8.52
N LYS A 245 0.32 -19.38 -8.87
CA LYS A 245 -0.48 -19.21 -10.05
C LYS A 245 -0.08 -17.92 -10.73
N LYS A 246 0.28 -17.97 -12.02
CA LYS A 246 0.48 -16.77 -12.84
C LYS A 246 -0.79 -16.47 -13.62
N SER A 247 -1.14 -15.21 -13.70
CA SER A 247 -2.19 -14.68 -14.56
C SER A 247 -1.66 -13.50 -15.37
N TYR A 248 -2.12 -13.40 -16.59
CA TYR A 248 -1.71 -12.37 -17.53
C TYR A 248 -2.95 -11.58 -17.92
N ASP A 249 -2.91 -10.28 -17.74
CA ASP A 249 -3.99 -9.37 -18.11
C ASP A 249 -3.60 -8.59 -19.37
N PHE A 250 -4.14 -9.03 -20.52
CA PHE A 250 -3.96 -8.36 -21.80
C PHE A 250 -4.91 -7.16 -21.96
N GLU A 251 -6.05 -7.17 -21.28
CA GLU A 251 -7.06 -6.11 -21.38
C GLU A 251 -6.57 -4.80 -20.79
N SER A 252 -5.81 -4.89 -19.70
CA SER A 252 -5.23 -3.72 -19.01
C SER A 252 -4.06 -3.08 -19.76
N VAL A 253 -3.49 -3.76 -20.77
CA VAL A 253 -2.39 -3.19 -21.56
C VAL A 253 -2.91 -1.98 -22.36
N LYS A 254 -2.22 -0.85 -22.22
CA LYS A 254 -2.49 0.36 -22.99
C LYS A 254 -1.16 0.93 -23.48
N ASN A 255 -1.06 1.19 -24.77
CA ASN A 255 0.15 1.73 -25.41
C ASN A 255 -0.04 3.16 -25.95
N TYR A 256 -1.23 3.73 -25.74
CA TYR A 256 -1.56 5.10 -26.05
C TYR A 256 -2.43 5.69 -24.96
N ILE A 257 -1.93 6.71 -24.27
CA ILE A 257 -2.54 7.31 -23.10
C ILE A 257 -2.86 8.78 -23.38
N GLU A 258 -4.07 9.19 -23.09
CA GLU A 258 -4.47 10.59 -23.04
C GLU A 258 -4.90 10.93 -21.61
N VAL A 259 -4.40 12.02 -21.08
CA VAL A 259 -4.77 12.54 -19.77
C VAL A 259 -5.33 13.94 -19.93
N PHE A 260 -6.52 14.15 -19.40
CA PHE A 260 -7.17 15.46 -19.29
C PHE A 260 -7.24 15.85 -17.82
N GLY A 261 -6.69 16.99 -17.49
CA GLY A 261 -6.76 17.58 -16.15
C GLY A 261 -8.04 18.38 -15.92
N LYS A 262 -8.01 19.26 -14.93
CA LYS A 262 -9.14 20.13 -14.56
C LYS A 262 -9.38 21.19 -15.61
N THR A 263 -10.56 21.20 -16.19
CA THR A 263 -11.01 22.31 -17.06
C THR A 263 -11.09 23.61 -16.25
N GLN A 264 -10.48 24.65 -16.77
CA GLN A 264 -10.48 26.00 -16.19
C GLN A 264 -11.73 26.80 -16.57
N ASP A 265 -11.96 27.90 -15.88
CA ASP A 265 -13.13 28.75 -16.10
C ASP A 265 -13.16 29.40 -17.52
N ASP A 266 -12.01 29.55 -18.15
CA ASP A 266 -11.85 30.02 -19.55
C ASP A 266 -12.12 28.93 -20.59
N GLY A 267 -12.37 27.70 -20.15
CA GLY A 267 -12.67 26.53 -20.97
C GLY A 267 -11.44 25.72 -21.40
N HIS A 268 -10.23 26.15 -21.10
CA HIS A 268 -9.02 25.38 -21.40
C HIS A 268 -8.83 24.22 -20.40
N THR A 269 -8.34 23.09 -20.92
CA THR A 269 -8.12 21.88 -20.14
C THR A 269 -6.68 21.40 -20.33
N PRO A 270 -5.90 21.23 -19.25
CA PRO A 270 -4.56 20.63 -19.37
C PRO A 270 -4.65 19.25 -20.02
N TYR A 271 -3.79 19.02 -21.00
CA TYR A 271 -3.81 17.81 -21.81
C TYR A 271 -2.42 17.23 -21.97
N GLY A 272 -2.30 15.93 -21.78
CA GLY A 272 -1.05 15.19 -21.97
C GLY A 272 -1.28 13.93 -22.79
N VAL A 273 -0.32 13.59 -23.66
CA VAL A 273 -0.34 12.38 -24.48
C VAL A 273 1.00 11.65 -24.33
N ALA A 274 0.91 10.35 -24.09
CA ALA A 274 2.08 9.49 -24.13
C ALA A 274 1.76 8.19 -24.89
N TYR A 275 2.72 7.69 -25.66
CA TYR A 275 2.56 6.43 -26.40
C TYR A 275 3.89 5.72 -26.54
N GLU A 276 3.83 4.39 -26.73
CA GLU A 276 5.01 3.55 -26.97
C GLU A 276 5.44 3.65 -28.44
N GLY A 277 6.39 4.52 -28.69
CA GLY A 277 6.91 4.81 -30.03
C GLY A 277 8.15 4.00 -30.43
N ASN A 278 8.66 3.11 -29.57
CA ASN A 278 9.84 2.31 -29.87
C ASN A 278 9.45 1.10 -30.75
N PRO A 279 9.93 1.00 -32.01
CA PRO A 279 9.63 -0.12 -32.90
C PRO A 279 10.10 -1.48 -32.39
N ASP A 280 11.09 -1.50 -31.50
CA ASP A 280 11.61 -2.73 -30.89
C ASP A 280 10.77 -3.20 -29.68
N SER A 281 9.82 -2.38 -29.24
CA SER A 281 8.92 -2.72 -28.14
C SER A 281 7.83 -3.69 -28.59
N PRO A 282 7.51 -4.75 -27.83
CA PRO A 282 6.37 -5.61 -28.13
C PRO A 282 5.01 -4.88 -28.04
N PHE A 283 5.00 -3.65 -27.51
CA PHE A 283 3.81 -2.82 -27.36
C PHE A 283 3.81 -1.60 -28.30
N TYR A 284 4.67 -1.62 -29.33
CA TYR A 284 4.76 -0.53 -30.30
C TYR A 284 3.38 -0.18 -30.89
N VAL A 285 3.04 1.10 -30.87
CA VAL A 285 1.75 1.60 -31.40
C VAL A 285 1.61 1.43 -32.91
N GLY A 286 2.68 1.06 -33.63
CA GLY A 286 2.70 0.98 -35.09
C GLY A 286 2.94 2.31 -35.77
N ASP A 287 2.96 2.27 -37.08
CA ASP A 287 3.09 3.47 -37.93
C ASP A 287 1.74 4.20 -38.03
N ILE A 288 1.77 5.46 -38.41
CA ILE A 288 0.55 6.23 -38.64
C ILE A 288 -0.07 5.80 -39.97
N ASN A 289 -1.29 5.27 -39.91
CA ASN A 289 -2.07 4.95 -41.08
C ASN A 289 -2.44 6.24 -41.85
N PRO A 290 -2.02 6.38 -43.12
CA PRO A 290 -2.20 7.61 -43.88
C PRO A 290 -3.67 7.95 -44.21
N ILE A 291 -4.58 6.98 -44.08
CA ILE A 291 -6.01 7.17 -44.37
C ILE A 291 -6.75 7.63 -43.08
N THR A 292 -6.46 6.98 -41.96
CA THR A 292 -7.19 7.24 -40.69
C THR A 292 -6.51 8.27 -39.81
N ASN A 293 -5.25 8.59 -40.08
CA ASN A 293 -4.38 9.43 -39.25
C ASN A 293 -4.27 8.94 -37.79
N LYS A 294 -4.34 7.61 -37.61
CA LYS A 294 -4.19 6.93 -36.31
C LYS A 294 -3.06 5.90 -36.38
N PHE A 295 -2.48 5.58 -35.25
CA PHE A 295 -1.53 4.49 -35.17
C PHE A 295 -2.19 3.13 -35.46
N GLU A 296 -1.48 2.23 -36.15
CA GLU A 296 -2.04 0.95 -36.62
C GLU A 296 -2.37 -0.02 -35.49
N ASN A 297 -1.57 -0.01 -34.41
CA ASN A 297 -1.69 -0.93 -33.27
C ASN A 297 -2.07 -0.16 -31.97
N GLU A 298 -2.81 0.92 -32.09
CA GLU A 298 -3.21 1.74 -30.95
C GLU A 298 -4.16 1.01 -30.01
N ILE A 299 -3.74 0.86 -28.73
CA ILE A 299 -4.57 0.39 -27.64
C ILE A 299 -4.74 1.57 -26.67
N ARG A 300 -5.75 2.39 -26.93
CA ARG A 300 -5.95 3.71 -26.32
C ARG A 300 -6.70 3.63 -25.02
N ILE A 301 -6.34 4.53 -24.08
CA ILE A 301 -7.17 4.92 -22.95
C ILE A 301 -7.21 6.45 -22.83
N VAL A 302 -8.35 6.98 -22.42
CA VAL A 302 -8.55 8.37 -22.07
C VAL A 302 -8.85 8.46 -20.59
N LEU A 303 -8.07 9.25 -19.86
CA LEU A 303 -8.12 9.42 -18.42
C LEU A 303 -8.55 10.85 -18.09
N SER A 304 -9.67 10.99 -17.39
CA SER A 304 -10.24 12.27 -16.99
C SER A 304 -11.19 12.08 -15.80
N GLY A 305 -11.43 13.15 -15.03
CA GLY A 305 -12.30 13.13 -13.86
C GLY A 305 -11.66 12.44 -12.65
N GLY A 306 -12.30 12.50 -11.48
CA GLY A 306 -11.82 11.90 -10.26
C GLY A 306 -10.43 12.40 -9.84
N GLU A 307 -9.46 11.51 -9.73
CA GLU A 307 -8.08 11.88 -9.38
C GLU A 307 -7.41 12.79 -10.42
N TYR A 308 -7.81 12.72 -11.70
CA TYR A 308 -7.26 13.55 -12.76
C TYR A 308 -7.74 15.01 -12.69
N ASP A 309 -8.86 15.28 -12.01
CA ASP A 309 -9.31 16.66 -11.73
C ASP A 309 -8.34 17.40 -10.78
N ASN A 310 -7.40 16.69 -10.15
CA ASN A 310 -6.32 17.29 -9.36
C ASN A 310 -5.15 17.78 -10.23
N ILE A 311 -5.17 17.53 -11.54
CA ILE A 311 -4.17 18.00 -12.49
C ILE A 311 -4.59 19.37 -13.01
N TYR A 312 -4.00 20.41 -12.41
CA TYR A 312 -4.23 21.81 -12.81
C TYR A 312 -3.14 22.29 -13.78
N PRO A 313 -3.41 23.31 -14.60
CA PRO A 313 -2.38 23.87 -15.45
C PRO A 313 -1.31 24.60 -14.65
N LEU A 314 -0.09 24.61 -15.19
CA LEU A 314 0.97 25.52 -14.79
C LEU A 314 1.12 26.56 -15.91
N GLY A 315 1.29 27.83 -15.53
CA GLY A 315 1.42 28.89 -16.53
C GLY A 315 0.09 29.22 -17.26
N ASP A 316 0.19 30.02 -18.28
CA ASP A 316 -0.92 30.54 -19.07
C ASP A 316 -1.02 29.83 -20.42
N TYR A 317 -2.20 29.43 -20.83
CA TYR A 317 -2.42 28.64 -22.04
C TYR A 317 -1.92 29.34 -23.32
N ASP A 318 -2.17 30.66 -23.43
CA ASP A 318 -1.85 31.40 -24.65
C ASP A 318 -0.36 31.75 -24.78
N THR A 319 0.33 31.89 -23.64
CA THR A 319 1.72 32.36 -23.63
C THR A 319 2.73 31.23 -23.31
N GLN A 320 2.30 30.20 -22.59
CA GLN A 320 3.14 29.11 -22.09
C GLN A 320 2.43 27.74 -22.21
N PRO A 321 2.00 27.31 -23.42
CA PRO A 321 1.20 26.10 -23.61
C PRO A 321 1.88 24.82 -23.13
N ASP A 322 3.19 24.72 -23.24
CA ASP A 322 3.94 23.56 -22.77
C ASP A 322 3.98 23.49 -21.23
N GLU A 323 4.10 24.64 -20.57
CA GLU A 323 4.04 24.71 -19.11
C GLU A 323 2.61 24.46 -18.62
N PHE A 324 1.62 25.01 -19.29
CA PHE A 324 0.20 24.76 -19.02
C PHE A 324 -0.12 23.26 -19.00
N ASN A 325 0.44 22.48 -19.92
CA ASN A 325 0.20 21.05 -20.07
C ASN A 325 1.15 20.16 -19.27
N SER A 326 2.17 20.72 -18.62
CA SER A 326 3.31 19.94 -18.09
C SER A 326 2.92 18.86 -17.08
N LEU A 327 1.99 19.12 -16.16
CA LEU A 327 1.54 18.13 -15.19
C LEU A 327 0.70 17.02 -15.85
N ALA A 328 -0.14 17.36 -16.81
CA ALA A 328 -0.91 16.38 -17.58
C ALA A 328 0.02 15.48 -18.40
N GLN A 329 1.06 16.07 -19.00
CA GLN A 329 2.07 15.32 -19.75
C GLN A 329 2.90 14.38 -18.83
N GLN A 330 3.31 14.86 -17.66
CA GLN A 330 4.00 14.01 -16.68
C GLN A 330 3.12 12.84 -16.24
N ARG A 331 1.84 13.10 -15.99
CA ARG A 331 0.90 12.04 -15.64
C ARG A 331 0.69 11.05 -16.79
N ALA A 332 0.56 11.51 -18.04
CA ALA A 332 0.43 10.65 -19.21
C ALA A 332 1.65 9.72 -19.36
N ASN A 333 2.86 10.24 -19.17
CA ASN A 333 4.09 9.43 -19.19
C ASN A 333 4.10 8.37 -18.09
N TYR A 334 3.68 8.71 -16.89
CA TYR A 334 3.56 7.77 -15.77
C TYR A 334 2.50 6.69 -16.03
N GLU A 335 1.34 7.07 -16.54
CA GLU A 335 0.28 6.12 -16.89
C GLU A 335 0.73 5.18 -18.03
N LEU A 336 1.48 5.69 -19.02
CA LEU A 336 2.09 4.85 -20.03
C LEU A 336 3.06 3.85 -19.39
N TYR A 337 3.97 4.30 -18.54
CA TYR A 337 4.89 3.42 -17.81
C TYR A 337 4.18 2.32 -17.04
N THR A 338 3.06 2.64 -16.39
CA THR A 338 2.32 1.67 -15.58
C THR A 338 1.46 0.71 -16.38
N ARG A 339 0.96 1.11 -17.56
CA ARG A 339 -0.03 0.38 -18.37
C ARG A 339 0.53 -0.22 -19.65
N CYS A 340 1.63 0.35 -20.21
CA CYS A 340 2.26 -0.15 -21.43
C CYS A 340 3.19 -1.35 -21.14
N ARG A 341 2.60 -2.37 -20.52
CA ARG A 341 3.29 -3.61 -20.16
C ARG A 341 2.27 -4.70 -19.90
N LEU A 342 2.69 -5.94 -20.10
CA LEU A 342 1.88 -7.05 -19.67
C LEU A 342 1.77 -7.01 -18.13
N GLN A 343 0.56 -6.91 -17.63
CA GLN A 343 0.33 -6.97 -16.19
C GLN A 343 0.36 -8.42 -15.74
N ASP A 344 1.60 -8.90 -15.51
CA ASP A 344 1.84 -10.22 -14.97
C ASP A 344 1.61 -10.17 -13.46
N GLN A 345 0.57 -10.85 -13.04
CA GLN A 345 0.28 -11.05 -11.63
C GLN A 345 0.62 -12.48 -11.24
N ILE A 346 1.28 -12.62 -10.13
CA ILE A 346 1.52 -13.91 -9.50
C ILE A 346 0.83 -13.95 -8.13
N GLU A 347 0.11 -15.05 -7.89
CA GLU A 347 -0.44 -15.38 -6.59
C GLU A 347 0.37 -16.52 -6.01
N LEU A 348 1.03 -16.29 -4.87
CA LEU A 348 1.77 -17.30 -4.13
C LEU A 348 0.95 -17.79 -2.96
N THR A 349 0.95 -19.11 -2.74
CA THR A 349 0.58 -19.70 -1.45
C THR A 349 1.85 -20.21 -0.79
N CYS A 350 2.11 -19.75 0.42
CA CYS A 350 3.33 -20.12 1.15
C CYS A 350 3.09 -20.35 2.65
N VAL A 351 4.07 -20.94 3.29
CA VAL A 351 4.15 -20.96 4.75
C VAL A 351 4.36 -19.52 5.22
N PRO A 352 3.64 -19.04 6.25
CA PRO A 352 3.66 -17.62 6.60
C PRO A 352 5.05 -17.07 6.92
N VAL A 353 5.36 -15.91 6.35
CA VAL A 353 6.53 -15.08 6.63
C VAL A 353 6.02 -13.78 7.24
N TYR A 354 6.13 -13.64 8.54
CA TYR A 354 5.38 -12.63 9.31
C TYR A 354 5.96 -11.20 9.21
N TRP A 355 7.20 -11.05 8.75
CA TRP A 355 7.87 -9.76 8.61
C TRP A 355 7.70 -9.11 7.21
N LEU A 356 7.04 -9.78 6.27
CA LEU A 356 6.82 -9.22 4.94
C LEU A 356 5.92 -7.98 4.97
N ASP A 357 6.21 -7.07 4.04
CA ASP A 357 5.36 -5.90 3.80
C ASP A 357 5.08 -5.71 2.30
N VAL A 358 4.10 -4.88 1.99
CA VAL A 358 3.72 -4.56 0.60
C VAL A 358 4.58 -3.43 0.04
N ASN A 359 4.56 -3.31 -1.30
CA ASN A 359 5.43 -2.44 -2.09
C ASN A 359 6.93 -2.70 -1.90
N TRP A 360 7.28 -3.89 -1.42
CA TRP A 360 8.64 -4.37 -1.40
C TRP A 360 9.00 -5.08 -2.69
N LEU A 361 10.20 -4.80 -3.20
CA LEU A 361 10.78 -5.52 -4.33
C LEU A 361 11.33 -6.87 -3.87
N THR A 362 10.95 -7.92 -4.59
CA THR A 362 11.41 -9.28 -4.32
C THR A 362 11.97 -9.94 -5.56
N GLU A 363 13.00 -10.77 -5.34
CA GLU A 363 13.55 -11.71 -6.33
C GLU A 363 12.99 -13.09 -6.05
N ILE A 364 12.51 -13.80 -7.07
CA ILE A 364 11.99 -15.15 -6.94
C ILE A 364 12.38 -16.00 -8.15
N THR A 365 12.86 -17.23 -7.90
CA THR A 365 13.07 -18.25 -8.90
C THR A 365 11.89 -19.22 -8.92
N LEU A 366 11.15 -19.24 -10.00
CA LEU A 366 9.96 -20.07 -10.13
C LEU A 366 10.30 -21.40 -10.81
N PRO A 367 9.93 -22.54 -10.22
CA PRO A 367 10.13 -23.84 -10.83
C PRO A 367 9.23 -23.99 -12.08
N ASN A 368 9.81 -24.08 -13.24
CA ASN A 368 9.07 -24.41 -14.46
C ASN A 368 9.28 -25.89 -14.83
N LYS A 369 8.27 -26.72 -14.58
CA LYS A 369 8.33 -28.16 -14.84
C LYS A 369 8.36 -28.53 -16.34
N GLN A 370 7.95 -27.63 -17.21
CA GLN A 370 7.87 -27.86 -18.66
C GLN A 370 9.20 -27.60 -19.35
N THR A 371 9.86 -26.49 -18.98
CA THR A 371 11.11 -26.08 -19.62
C THR A 371 12.37 -26.54 -18.89
N GLN A 372 12.25 -26.92 -17.61
CA GLN A 372 13.36 -27.19 -16.69
C GLN A 372 14.37 -26.03 -16.56
N VAL A 373 13.98 -24.84 -17.00
CA VAL A 373 14.77 -23.61 -16.87
C VAL A 373 14.26 -22.86 -15.65
N GLU A 374 15.16 -22.58 -14.74
CA GLU A 374 14.90 -21.70 -13.61
C GLU A 374 15.25 -20.28 -14.03
N GLU A 375 14.24 -19.42 -14.11
CA GLU A 375 14.43 -18.01 -14.40
C GLU A 375 14.17 -17.19 -13.15
N LYS A 376 15.09 -16.28 -12.87
CA LYS A 376 14.92 -15.28 -11.83
C LYS A 376 14.01 -14.18 -12.33
N GLU A 377 12.97 -13.91 -11.59
CA GLU A 377 12.02 -12.86 -11.89
C GLU A 377 11.91 -11.91 -10.70
N TYR A 378 11.56 -10.66 -10.97
CA TYR A 378 11.41 -9.61 -9.98
C TYR A 378 9.95 -9.19 -9.89
N TYR A 379 9.46 -9.06 -8.66
CA TYR A 379 8.08 -8.69 -8.38
C TYR A 379 7.99 -7.66 -7.26
N ILE A 380 6.91 -6.87 -7.28
CA ILE A 380 6.51 -6.01 -6.16
C ILE A 380 5.34 -6.68 -5.45
N ILE A 381 5.47 -6.86 -4.15
CA ILE A 381 4.40 -7.41 -3.30
C ILE A 381 3.28 -6.36 -3.21
N LYS A 382 2.05 -6.73 -3.59
CA LYS A 382 0.89 -5.82 -3.57
C LYS A 382 -0.09 -6.14 -2.46
N LYS A 383 -0.27 -7.42 -2.17
CA LYS A 383 -1.22 -7.86 -1.14
C LYS A 383 -0.71 -9.09 -0.40
N ILE A 384 -0.93 -9.11 0.90
CA ILE A 384 -0.61 -10.23 1.79
C ILE A 384 -1.85 -10.55 2.60
N ASN A 385 -2.32 -11.80 2.52
CA ASN A 385 -3.39 -12.30 3.38
C ASN A 385 -2.85 -13.52 4.13
N THR A 386 -2.90 -13.48 5.45
CA THR A 386 -2.33 -14.55 6.29
C THR A 386 -3.38 -15.08 7.26
N THR A 387 -3.49 -16.40 7.31
CA THR A 387 -4.23 -17.10 8.36
C THR A 387 -3.25 -17.52 9.44
N LEU A 388 -3.54 -17.17 10.69
CA LEU A 388 -2.74 -17.53 11.85
C LEU A 388 -3.10 -18.93 12.34
N GLY A 389 -2.12 -19.61 12.92
CA GLY A 389 -2.28 -20.93 13.52
C GLY A 389 -1.33 -21.97 12.94
N VAL A 390 -1.39 -23.18 13.47
CA VAL A 390 -0.46 -24.29 13.16
C VAL A 390 -0.50 -24.66 11.67
N ASN A 391 -1.68 -24.63 11.05
CA ASN A 391 -1.88 -24.89 9.63
C ASN A 391 -2.10 -23.61 8.82
N GLY A 392 -1.68 -22.48 9.36
CA GLY A 392 -1.84 -21.18 8.71
C GLY A 392 -1.09 -21.13 7.39
N THR A 393 -1.70 -20.46 6.41
CA THR A 393 -1.11 -20.19 5.09
C THR A 393 -1.07 -18.69 4.84
N GLN A 394 -0.18 -18.29 3.98
CA GLN A 394 -0.07 -16.91 3.52
C GLN A 394 -0.26 -16.87 2.00
N ASN A 395 -1.23 -16.08 1.56
CA ASN A 395 -1.47 -15.82 0.15
C ASN A 395 -0.95 -14.43 -0.18
N ILE A 396 -0.05 -14.36 -1.16
CA ILE A 396 0.64 -13.13 -1.54
C ILE A 396 0.35 -12.85 -3.00
N THR A 397 -0.18 -11.68 -3.29
CA THR A 397 -0.34 -11.19 -4.66
C THR A 397 0.81 -10.26 -4.98
N MET A 398 1.51 -10.53 -6.05
CA MET A 398 2.63 -9.73 -6.53
C MET A 398 2.43 -9.35 -7.99
N MET A 399 2.93 -8.19 -8.36
CA MET A 399 2.99 -7.73 -9.75
C MET A 399 4.42 -7.76 -10.24
N LYS A 400 4.63 -8.22 -11.47
CA LYS A 400 5.96 -8.27 -12.07
C LYS A 400 6.57 -6.87 -12.12
N TYR A 401 7.82 -6.78 -11.68
CA TYR A 401 8.57 -5.54 -11.69
C TYR A 401 9.28 -5.35 -13.01
N TYR A 402 9.09 -4.18 -13.62
CA TYR A 402 9.82 -3.73 -14.79
C TYR A 402 10.57 -2.47 -14.40
N PRO A 403 11.90 -2.44 -14.57
CA PRO A 403 12.64 -1.20 -14.37
C PRO A 403 12.09 -0.10 -15.26
N PHE A 404 12.10 1.12 -14.74
CA PHE A 404 11.68 2.28 -15.52
C PHE A 404 12.60 2.46 -16.74
N TYR A 405 12.02 2.46 -17.93
CA TYR A 405 12.67 2.92 -19.15
C TYR A 405 12.30 4.39 -19.34
N PRO A 406 13.27 5.32 -19.39
CA PRO A 406 12.93 6.68 -19.75
C PRO A 406 12.34 6.63 -21.17
N PHE A 407 11.09 7.01 -21.31
CA PHE A 407 10.48 7.26 -22.60
C PHE A 407 11.13 8.54 -23.13
N ASN A 408 11.89 8.42 -24.23
CA ASN A 408 12.54 9.54 -24.90
C ASN A 408 11.54 10.30 -25.75
#